data_4f8b2b8a5457201e528cc9bd08f90737
#
_entry.id   4f8b2b8a5457201e528cc9bd08f90737
#
_cell.length_a   1.000
_cell.length_b   1.000
_cell.length_c   1.000
_cell.angle_alpha   90.00
_cell.angle_beta   90.00
_cell.angle_gamma   90.00
#
_symmetry.space_group_name_H-M   'P 1'
#
loop_
_entity.id
_entity.type
_entity.pdbx_description
1 polymer ?
#
loop_
_entity_poly.entity_id
_entity_poly.type
_entity_poly.pdbx_seq_one_letter_code
_entity_poly.pdbx_strand_id
1 'polypeptide(L)'
;MEQRIGTRLKDRPEFYNKPKPVTFLKNDKVIDAISVMAKNNFGSVVVTNEKLKVIGIVTERDIVKRLILKNLSAKTTTLEKIMTENPRVANENDNIIDWLRIMSNDRFRRLPVVDSDGKIKVIFTQGDFVSYTWPDLIFQASQMAKATFFKGFSVYGLLAMMILYTVAIIAALKLSLIHISEP
;
A
#
# COMPACT_ATOMS: atom_id res chain seq x y z
N MET A 1 -22.52 6.90 -4.41
CA MET A 1 -22.02 5.53 -4.13
C MET A 1 -20.77 5.36 -4.96
N GLU A 2 -19.62 5.65 -4.37
CA GLU A 2 -18.35 5.41 -5.00
C GLU A 2 -18.17 3.90 -5.13
N GLN A 3 -17.99 3.42 -6.34
CA GLN A 3 -17.69 2.00 -6.61
C GLN A 3 -16.47 1.63 -5.78
N ARG A 4 -16.65 0.75 -4.79
CA ARG A 4 -15.53 0.10 -4.12
C ARG A 4 -14.71 -0.57 -5.22
N ILE A 5 -13.54 -0.02 -5.49
CA ILE A 5 -12.55 -0.63 -6.38
C ILE A 5 -12.44 -2.10 -5.96
N GLY A 6 -12.55 -3.01 -6.91
CA GLY A 6 -12.66 -4.44 -6.64
C GLY A 6 -11.57 -4.94 -5.68
N THR A 7 -11.92 -5.88 -4.85
CA THR A 7 -11.04 -6.43 -3.80
C THR A 7 -10.04 -7.45 -4.35
N ARG A 8 -10.17 -7.88 -5.62
CA ARG A 8 -9.27 -8.83 -6.26
C ARG A 8 -8.03 -8.13 -6.80
N LEU A 9 -6.89 -8.83 -6.81
CA LEU A 9 -5.63 -8.29 -7.30
C LEU A 9 -5.74 -7.77 -8.74
N LYS A 10 -6.44 -8.48 -9.64
CA LYS A 10 -6.64 -8.06 -11.04
C LYS A 10 -7.50 -6.82 -11.22
N ASP A 11 -8.34 -6.45 -10.23
CA ASP A 11 -9.20 -5.27 -10.32
C ASP A 11 -8.42 -3.98 -9.94
N ARG A 12 -7.15 -4.11 -9.61
CA ARG A 12 -6.29 -3.01 -9.17
C ARG A 12 -5.60 -2.30 -10.34
N PRO A 13 -5.51 -0.96 -10.32
CA PRO A 13 -4.75 -0.21 -11.32
C PRO A 13 -3.30 -0.68 -11.44
N GLU A 14 -2.67 -1.05 -10.32
CA GLU A 14 -1.30 -1.53 -10.27
C GLU A 14 -1.11 -2.82 -11.07
N PHE A 15 -2.14 -3.63 -11.23
CA PHE A 15 -2.08 -4.86 -12.02
C PHE A 15 -1.79 -4.59 -13.51
N TYR A 16 -2.33 -3.49 -14.05
CA TYR A 16 -2.21 -3.12 -15.46
C TYR A 16 -1.11 -2.09 -15.72
N ASN A 17 -0.85 -1.21 -14.77
CA ASN A 17 0.05 -0.07 -14.97
C ASN A 17 1.53 -0.42 -14.70
N LYS A 18 1.80 -1.53 -14.03
CA LYS A 18 3.17 -1.96 -13.76
C LYS A 18 3.84 -2.56 -15.01
N PRO A 19 5.17 -2.38 -15.13
CA PRO A 19 5.92 -3.06 -16.17
C PRO A 19 5.81 -4.59 -15.99
N LYS A 20 5.84 -5.30 -17.12
CA LYS A 20 5.86 -6.77 -17.09
C LYS A 20 7.07 -7.25 -16.29
N PRO A 21 6.90 -8.27 -15.43
CA PRO A 21 8.01 -8.84 -14.69
C PRO A 21 9.10 -9.35 -15.61
N VAL A 22 10.35 -9.03 -15.29
CA VAL A 22 11.47 -9.66 -15.98
C VAL A 22 11.66 -11.06 -15.41
N THR A 23 11.71 -12.03 -16.30
CA THR A 23 11.84 -13.44 -15.97
C THR A 23 13.17 -13.99 -16.45
N PHE A 24 13.71 -14.94 -15.71
CA PHE A 24 14.92 -15.68 -16.00
C PHE A 24 14.67 -17.17 -15.84
N LEU A 25 15.50 -17.98 -16.48
CA LEU A 25 15.54 -19.42 -16.24
C LEU A 25 16.47 -19.72 -15.06
N LYS A 26 16.28 -20.86 -14.40
CA LYS A 26 17.07 -21.24 -13.22
C LYS A 26 18.58 -21.39 -13.52
N ASN A 27 18.94 -21.71 -14.76
CA ASN A 27 20.33 -21.88 -15.21
C ASN A 27 21.00 -20.56 -15.63
N ASP A 28 20.26 -19.46 -15.73
CA ASP A 28 20.80 -18.15 -16.09
C ASP A 28 21.77 -17.65 -15.00
N LYS A 29 22.71 -16.80 -15.42
CA LYS A 29 23.74 -16.29 -14.50
C LYS A 29 23.20 -15.18 -13.63
N VAL A 30 23.66 -15.17 -12.38
CA VAL A 30 23.28 -14.14 -11.43
C VAL A 30 23.69 -12.74 -11.89
N ILE A 31 24.80 -12.62 -12.61
CA ILE A 31 25.26 -11.32 -13.13
C ILE A 31 24.25 -10.68 -14.10
N ASP A 32 23.57 -11.49 -14.90
CA ASP A 32 22.58 -11.00 -15.86
C ASP A 32 21.36 -10.46 -15.15
N ALA A 33 20.89 -11.18 -14.13
CA ALA A 33 19.80 -10.72 -13.27
C ALA A 33 20.15 -9.43 -12.52
N ILE A 34 21.35 -9.34 -11.91
CA ILE A 34 21.85 -8.13 -11.25
C ILE A 34 21.89 -6.95 -12.22
N SER A 35 22.37 -7.15 -13.44
CA SER A 35 22.46 -6.10 -14.46
C SER A 35 21.08 -5.54 -14.83
N VAL A 36 20.10 -6.41 -14.99
CA VAL A 36 18.72 -6.01 -15.29
C VAL A 36 18.05 -5.32 -14.08
N MET A 37 18.27 -5.83 -12.88
CA MET A 37 17.77 -5.21 -11.65
C MET A 37 18.31 -3.78 -11.50
N ALA A 38 19.61 -3.61 -11.67
CA ALA A 38 20.28 -2.30 -11.56
C ALA A 38 19.79 -1.32 -12.64
N LYS A 39 19.73 -1.77 -13.92
CA LYS A 39 19.32 -0.93 -15.05
C LYS A 39 17.88 -0.42 -14.92
N ASN A 40 16.99 -1.26 -14.41
CA ASN A 40 15.55 -0.96 -14.33
C ASN A 40 15.09 -0.52 -12.93
N ASN A 41 16.01 -0.41 -11.98
CA ASN A 41 15.69 -0.13 -10.57
C ASN A 41 14.70 -1.14 -9.97
N PHE A 42 14.87 -2.42 -10.30
CA PHE A 42 14.05 -3.50 -9.77
C PHE A 42 14.71 -4.17 -8.57
N GLY A 43 13.98 -4.31 -7.47
CA GLY A 43 14.46 -5.00 -6.28
C GLY A 43 14.31 -6.53 -6.31
N SER A 44 13.85 -7.11 -7.43
CA SER A 44 13.71 -8.56 -7.60
C SER A 44 13.50 -8.95 -9.05
N VAL A 45 13.83 -10.21 -9.37
CA VAL A 45 13.48 -10.89 -10.63
C VAL A 45 12.78 -12.21 -10.32
N VAL A 46 11.93 -12.65 -11.24
CA VAL A 46 11.22 -13.92 -11.11
C VAL A 46 11.97 -15.00 -11.90
N VAL A 47 12.13 -16.17 -11.29
CA VAL A 47 12.68 -17.34 -11.96
C VAL A 47 11.52 -18.23 -12.40
N THR A 48 11.46 -18.54 -13.70
CA THR A 48 10.39 -19.32 -14.29
C THR A 48 10.95 -20.56 -14.99
N ASN A 49 10.07 -21.51 -15.25
CA ASN A 49 10.36 -22.55 -16.23
C ASN A 49 10.06 -22.07 -17.66
N GLU A 50 10.31 -22.91 -18.66
CA GLU A 50 10.06 -22.62 -20.09
C GLU A 50 8.59 -22.29 -20.40
N LYS A 51 7.65 -22.72 -19.54
CA LYS A 51 6.21 -22.43 -19.65
C LYS A 51 5.79 -21.15 -18.92
N LEU A 52 6.76 -20.31 -18.50
CA LEU A 52 6.56 -19.09 -17.71
C LEU A 52 5.90 -19.30 -16.33
N LYS A 53 5.88 -20.52 -15.83
CA LYS A 53 5.42 -20.79 -14.46
C LYS A 53 6.50 -20.41 -13.46
N VAL A 54 6.09 -19.73 -12.39
CA VAL A 54 7.00 -19.28 -11.32
C VAL A 54 7.55 -20.49 -10.56
N ILE A 55 8.87 -20.61 -10.52
CA ILE A 55 9.58 -21.65 -9.76
C ILE A 55 10.49 -21.07 -8.67
N GLY A 56 10.83 -19.78 -8.79
CA GLY A 56 11.68 -19.09 -7.83
C GLY A 56 11.57 -17.57 -7.92
N ILE A 57 12.15 -16.90 -6.94
CA ILE A 57 12.34 -15.44 -6.92
C ILE A 57 13.73 -15.14 -6.39
N VAL A 58 14.40 -14.16 -6.99
CA VAL A 58 15.67 -13.60 -6.49
C VAL A 58 15.46 -12.15 -6.15
N THR A 59 15.79 -11.77 -4.93
CA THR A 59 15.71 -10.42 -4.39
C THR A 59 17.10 -9.86 -4.08
N GLU A 60 17.21 -8.55 -3.88
CA GLU A 60 18.45 -7.90 -3.37
C GLU A 60 18.94 -8.59 -2.09
N ARG A 61 18.04 -9.00 -1.20
CA ARG A 61 18.38 -9.72 0.02
C ARG A 61 19.03 -11.08 -0.26
N ASP A 62 18.56 -11.80 -1.29
CA ASP A 62 19.13 -13.10 -1.68
C ASP A 62 20.53 -12.92 -2.25
N ILE A 63 20.75 -11.88 -3.05
CA ILE A 63 22.08 -11.52 -3.57
C ILE A 63 23.04 -11.26 -2.41
N VAL A 64 22.66 -10.45 -1.44
CA VAL A 64 23.52 -10.18 -0.27
C VAL A 64 23.79 -11.46 0.53
N LYS A 65 22.75 -12.22 0.89
CA LYS A 65 22.85 -13.34 1.81
C LYS A 65 23.41 -14.62 1.19
N ARG A 66 23.10 -14.88 -0.08
CA ARG A 66 23.38 -16.18 -0.72
C ARG A 66 24.49 -16.11 -1.76
N LEU A 67 24.85 -14.90 -2.24
CA LEU A 67 25.96 -14.71 -3.15
C LEU A 67 27.14 -14.03 -2.43
N ILE A 68 26.94 -12.80 -1.95
CA ILE A 68 28.04 -11.97 -1.40
C ILE A 68 28.61 -12.57 -0.12
N LEU A 69 27.78 -12.86 0.89
CA LEU A 69 28.22 -13.46 2.15
C LEU A 69 28.85 -14.85 2.00
N LYS A 70 28.53 -15.55 0.89
CA LYS A 70 29.11 -16.86 0.58
C LYS A 70 30.33 -16.77 -0.34
N ASN A 71 30.80 -15.58 -0.67
CA ASN A 71 31.93 -15.32 -1.58
C ASN A 71 31.76 -16.00 -2.95
N LEU A 72 30.54 -16.10 -3.46
CA LEU A 72 30.25 -16.68 -4.77
C LEU A 72 30.40 -15.64 -5.87
N SER A 73 30.94 -16.03 -7.02
CA SER A 73 31.06 -15.14 -8.17
C SER A 73 29.72 -15.05 -8.95
N ALA A 74 29.21 -13.83 -9.15
CA ALA A 74 28.00 -13.59 -9.92
C ALA A 74 28.11 -14.07 -11.38
N LYS A 75 29.31 -14.04 -11.95
CA LYS A 75 29.56 -14.47 -13.34
C LYS A 75 29.45 -15.98 -13.57
N THR A 76 29.72 -16.78 -12.54
CA THR A 76 29.71 -18.25 -12.66
C THR A 76 28.53 -18.90 -11.96
N THR A 77 27.95 -18.24 -10.96
CA THR A 77 26.82 -18.75 -10.18
C THR A 77 25.51 -18.65 -10.98
N THR A 78 24.70 -19.69 -10.94
CA THR A 78 23.36 -19.72 -11.53
C THR A 78 22.30 -19.23 -10.54
N LEU A 79 21.14 -18.77 -11.05
CA LEU A 79 20.04 -18.29 -10.23
C LEU A 79 19.48 -19.37 -9.30
N GLU A 80 19.48 -20.64 -9.74
CA GLU A 80 19.06 -21.79 -8.92
C GLU A 80 19.78 -21.85 -7.56
N LYS A 81 21.08 -21.46 -7.51
CA LYS A 81 21.88 -21.52 -6.28
C LYS A 81 21.50 -20.45 -5.24
N ILE A 82 20.89 -19.36 -5.67
CA ILE A 82 20.61 -18.22 -4.79
C ILE A 82 19.13 -17.87 -4.68
N MET A 83 18.28 -18.39 -5.57
CA MET A 83 16.85 -18.09 -5.55
C MET A 83 16.16 -18.63 -4.28
N THR A 84 15.06 -18.03 -3.91
CA THR A 84 14.08 -18.63 -3.02
C THR A 84 13.17 -19.49 -3.88
N GLU A 85 13.26 -20.79 -3.69
CA GLU A 85 12.45 -21.79 -4.39
C GLU A 85 11.00 -21.76 -3.90
N ASN A 86 10.07 -22.11 -4.80
CA ASN A 86 8.63 -22.19 -4.50
C ASN A 86 8.13 -20.99 -3.68
N PRO A 87 8.33 -19.75 -4.16
CA PRO A 87 7.92 -18.57 -3.42
C PRO A 87 6.39 -18.55 -3.27
N ARG A 88 5.90 -17.79 -2.29
CA ARG A 88 4.49 -17.49 -2.21
C ARG A 88 4.07 -16.78 -3.49
N VAL A 89 3.05 -17.28 -4.17
CA VAL A 89 2.44 -16.67 -5.35
C VAL A 89 0.95 -16.48 -5.11
N ALA A 90 0.40 -15.36 -5.58
CA ALA A 90 -1.02 -15.09 -5.54
C ALA A 90 -1.66 -15.39 -6.90
N ASN A 91 -2.91 -15.84 -6.91
CA ASN A 91 -3.72 -15.84 -8.11
C ASN A 91 -4.27 -14.43 -8.36
N GLU A 92 -4.40 -14.03 -9.62
CA GLU A 92 -4.95 -12.73 -10.00
C GLU A 92 -6.38 -12.46 -9.46
N ASN A 93 -7.12 -13.53 -9.13
CA ASN A 93 -8.46 -13.48 -8.56
C ASN A 93 -8.48 -13.41 -7.03
N ASP A 94 -7.32 -13.56 -6.37
CA ASP A 94 -7.24 -13.55 -4.91
C ASP A 94 -7.56 -12.18 -4.33
N ASN A 95 -7.99 -12.18 -3.06
CA ASN A 95 -8.30 -10.97 -2.33
C ASN A 95 -7.03 -10.25 -1.89
N ILE A 96 -6.95 -8.95 -2.15
CA ILE A 96 -5.81 -8.10 -1.82
C ILE A 96 -5.56 -8.00 -0.31
N ILE A 97 -6.62 -7.98 0.52
CA ILE A 97 -6.52 -7.82 1.98
C ILE A 97 -5.89 -9.05 2.62
N ASP A 98 -6.26 -10.24 2.13
CA ASP A 98 -5.69 -11.50 2.62
C ASP A 98 -4.19 -11.56 2.33
N TRP A 99 -3.78 -11.16 1.14
CA TRP A 99 -2.36 -11.11 0.77
C TRP A 99 -1.58 -10.04 1.53
N LEU A 100 -2.19 -8.89 1.83
CA LEU A 100 -1.56 -7.90 2.71
C LEU A 100 -1.24 -8.49 4.09
N ARG A 101 -2.18 -9.25 4.66
CA ARG A 101 -1.99 -9.94 5.93
C ARG A 101 -0.88 -10.99 5.86
N ILE A 102 -0.89 -11.83 4.82
CA ILE A 102 0.12 -12.87 4.60
C ILE A 102 1.51 -12.23 4.42
N MET A 103 1.63 -11.18 3.61
CA MET A 103 2.90 -10.48 3.40
C MET A 103 3.46 -9.89 4.69
N SER A 104 2.59 -9.35 5.55
CA SER A 104 2.95 -8.79 6.86
C SER A 104 3.45 -9.88 7.81
N ASN A 105 2.73 -10.99 7.91
CA ASN A 105 3.05 -12.09 8.81
C ASN A 105 4.34 -12.82 8.41
N ASP A 106 4.48 -13.13 7.12
CA ASP A 106 5.61 -13.89 6.57
C ASP A 106 6.82 -12.99 6.23
N ARG A 107 6.70 -11.67 6.46
CA ARG A 107 7.76 -10.64 6.29
C ARG A 107 8.43 -10.63 4.91
N PHE A 108 7.67 -10.86 3.85
CA PHE A 108 8.16 -10.67 2.48
C PHE A 108 7.55 -9.42 1.84
N ARG A 109 8.24 -8.85 0.84
CA ARG A 109 7.89 -7.55 0.23
C ARG A 109 7.59 -7.62 -1.25
N ARG A 110 7.69 -8.80 -1.85
CA ARG A 110 7.51 -9.04 -3.29
C ARG A 110 6.57 -10.22 -3.45
N LEU A 111 5.45 -10.00 -4.11
CA LEU A 111 4.43 -11.01 -4.33
C LEU A 111 4.26 -11.20 -5.84
N PRO A 112 4.77 -12.28 -6.43
CA PRO A 112 4.42 -12.67 -7.77
C PRO A 112 2.93 -13.00 -7.88
N VAL A 113 2.24 -12.42 -8.85
CA VAL A 113 0.84 -12.71 -9.15
C VAL A 113 0.77 -13.44 -10.48
N VAL A 114 0.04 -14.55 -10.48
CA VAL A 114 -0.09 -15.45 -11.62
C VAL A 114 -1.53 -15.54 -12.12
N ASP A 115 -1.71 -15.93 -13.37
CA ASP A 115 -3.02 -16.29 -13.89
C ASP A 115 -3.45 -17.71 -13.46
N SER A 116 -4.60 -18.17 -13.98
CA SER A 116 -5.14 -19.51 -13.72
C SER A 116 -4.20 -20.65 -14.17
N ASP A 117 -3.35 -20.40 -15.16
CA ASP A 117 -2.37 -21.38 -15.66
C ASP A 117 -1.07 -21.37 -14.85
N GLY A 118 -0.92 -20.48 -13.88
CA GLY A 118 0.28 -20.28 -13.06
C GLY A 118 1.37 -19.46 -13.76
N LYS A 119 1.06 -18.75 -14.85
CA LYS A 119 2.00 -17.87 -15.55
C LYS A 119 2.06 -16.51 -14.86
N ILE A 120 3.26 -15.99 -14.73
CA ILE A 120 3.49 -14.69 -14.10
C ILE A 120 2.84 -13.55 -14.90
N LYS A 121 2.13 -12.67 -14.20
CA LYS A 121 1.49 -11.45 -14.73
C LYS A 121 2.17 -10.20 -14.24
N VAL A 122 2.32 -10.07 -12.93
CA VAL A 122 2.82 -8.85 -12.29
C VAL A 122 3.49 -9.19 -10.94
N ILE A 123 4.34 -8.31 -10.44
CA ILE A 123 4.87 -8.39 -9.06
C ILE A 123 4.25 -7.25 -8.25
N PHE A 124 3.46 -7.60 -7.23
CA PHE A 124 3.01 -6.64 -6.24
C PHE A 124 4.08 -6.43 -5.18
N THR A 125 4.19 -5.19 -4.73
CA THR A 125 5.10 -4.78 -3.65
C THR A 125 4.29 -4.32 -2.44
N GLN A 126 4.90 -4.28 -1.28
CA GLN A 126 4.24 -3.77 -0.08
C GLN A 126 3.69 -2.34 -0.26
N GLY A 127 4.38 -1.49 -1.06
CA GLY A 127 3.91 -0.14 -1.36
C GLY A 127 2.59 -0.10 -2.15
N ASP A 128 2.34 -1.08 -3.01
CA ASP A 128 1.10 -1.15 -3.79
C ASP A 128 -0.13 -1.41 -2.89
N PHE A 129 0.07 -2.10 -1.79
CA PHE A 129 -0.97 -2.34 -0.80
C PHE A 129 -1.23 -1.11 0.09
N VAL A 130 -0.19 -0.32 0.38
CA VAL A 130 -0.33 0.91 1.17
C VAL A 130 -1.18 1.93 0.42
N SER A 131 -0.99 2.10 -0.89
CA SER A 131 -1.80 3.01 -1.70
C SER A 131 -3.28 2.63 -1.73
N TYR A 132 -3.60 1.35 -1.48
CA TYR A 132 -4.99 0.88 -1.37
C TYR A 132 -5.65 1.23 -0.03
N THR A 133 -4.92 1.07 1.07
CA THR A 133 -5.49 1.23 2.42
C THR A 133 -5.54 2.69 2.88
N TRP A 134 -4.68 3.53 2.33
CA TRP A 134 -4.52 4.92 2.77
C TRP A 134 -5.77 5.80 2.57
N PRO A 135 -6.46 5.78 1.40
CA PRO A 135 -7.68 6.55 1.19
C PRO A 135 -8.80 6.17 2.17
N ASP A 136 -9.00 4.87 2.42
CA ASP A 136 -10.03 4.39 3.34
C ASP A 136 -9.73 4.79 4.78
N LEU A 137 -8.47 4.75 5.20
CA LEU A 137 -8.04 5.19 6.54
C LEU A 137 -8.27 6.69 6.75
N ILE A 138 -7.93 7.52 5.75
CA ILE A 138 -8.18 8.97 5.81
C ILE A 138 -9.68 9.25 5.86
N PHE A 139 -10.48 8.55 5.04
CA PHE A 139 -11.93 8.70 5.05
C PHE A 139 -12.53 8.32 6.41
N GLN A 140 -12.16 7.17 6.98
CA GLN A 140 -12.60 6.75 8.31
C GLN A 140 -12.17 7.72 9.40
N ALA A 141 -10.92 8.19 9.38
CA ALA A 141 -10.43 9.20 10.33
C ALA A 141 -11.21 10.50 10.22
N SER A 142 -11.53 10.95 9.00
CA SER A 142 -12.34 12.15 8.76
C SER A 142 -13.77 12.00 9.29
N GLN A 143 -14.39 10.83 9.13
CA GLN A 143 -15.72 10.55 9.66
C GLN A 143 -15.72 10.50 11.20
N MET A 144 -14.70 9.89 11.80
CA MET A 144 -14.54 9.88 13.25
C MET A 144 -14.33 11.29 13.81
N ALA A 145 -13.48 12.10 13.16
CA ALA A 145 -13.28 13.49 13.54
C ALA A 145 -14.59 14.29 13.47
N LYS A 146 -15.34 14.18 12.36
CA LYS A 146 -16.65 14.82 12.22
C LYS A 146 -17.61 14.38 13.32
N ALA A 147 -17.73 13.08 13.58
CA ALA A 147 -18.61 12.54 14.62
C ALA A 147 -18.23 13.04 16.02
N THR A 148 -16.96 13.22 16.29
CA THR A 148 -16.46 13.72 17.60
C THR A 148 -16.70 15.22 17.74
N PHE A 149 -16.42 16.00 16.70
CA PHE A 149 -16.68 17.46 16.72
C PHE A 149 -18.16 17.78 16.82
N PHE A 150 -19.03 17.08 16.10
CA PHE A 150 -20.48 17.35 16.17
C PHE A 150 -21.16 16.79 17.44
N LYS A 151 -20.63 15.77 18.08
CA LYS A 151 -21.13 15.30 19.39
C LYS A 151 -20.78 16.25 20.55
N GLY A 152 -19.72 17.03 20.42
CA GLY A 152 -19.32 18.00 21.46
C GLY A 152 -20.15 19.26 21.49
N PHE A 153 -20.85 19.63 20.42
CA PHE A 153 -21.82 20.71 20.37
C PHE A 153 -23.22 20.16 20.62
N SER A 154 -23.53 19.94 21.89
CA SER A 154 -24.90 19.69 22.32
C SER A 154 -25.78 20.83 21.83
N VAL A 155 -26.98 20.54 21.32
CA VAL A 155 -28.00 21.56 20.98
C VAL A 155 -28.20 22.54 22.14
N TYR A 156 -28.05 22.08 23.36
CA TYR A 156 -28.09 22.90 24.59
C TYR A 156 -26.91 23.88 24.69
N GLY A 157 -25.73 23.51 24.23
CA GLY A 157 -24.56 24.41 24.17
C GLY A 157 -24.74 25.56 23.18
N LEU A 158 -25.31 25.26 22.00
CA LEU A 158 -25.68 26.30 21.02
C LEU A 158 -26.77 27.23 21.54
N LEU A 159 -27.80 26.68 22.19
CA LEU A 159 -28.86 27.46 22.81
C LEU A 159 -28.32 28.36 23.94
N ALA A 160 -27.45 27.83 24.80
CA ALA A 160 -26.80 28.61 25.87
C ALA A 160 -25.95 29.74 25.29
N MET A 161 -25.20 29.53 24.24
CA MET A 161 -24.40 30.56 23.56
C MET A 161 -25.27 31.62 22.88
N MET A 162 -26.41 31.25 22.28
CA MET A 162 -27.37 32.21 21.75
C MET A 162 -28.00 33.06 22.84
N ILE A 163 -28.39 32.49 24.00
CA ILE A 163 -28.94 33.20 25.13
C ILE A 163 -27.89 34.18 25.69
N LEU A 164 -26.65 33.76 25.85
CA LEU A 164 -25.56 34.59 26.34
C LEU A 164 -25.28 35.77 25.41
N TYR A 165 -25.33 35.55 24.12
CA TYR A 165 -25.17 36.61 23.10
C TYR A 165 -26.32 37.60 23.10
N THR A 166 -27.57 37.15 23.24
CA THR A 166 -28.74 38.07 23.33
C THR A 166 -28.72 38.89 24.61
N VAL A 167 -28.34 38.31 25.74
CA VAL A 167 -28.17 39.04 27.02
C VAL A 167 -27.08 40.10 26.91
N ALA A 168 -25.94 39.78 26.28
CA ALA A 168 -24.85 40.71 26.06
C ALA A 168 -25.27 41.91 25.18
N ILE A 169 -26.05 41.68 24.11
CA ILE A 169 -26.60 42.74 23.26
C ILE A 169 -27.55 43.65 24.05
N ILE A 170 -28.47 43.07 24.84
CA ILE A 170 -29.43 43.84 25.65
C ILE A 170 -28.67 44.67 26.68
N ALA A 171 -27.64 44.13 27.33
CA ALA A 171 -26.82 44.88 28.29
C ALA A 171 -26.06 46.03 27.61
N ALA A 172 -25.49 45.80 26.43
CA ALA A 172 -24.81 46.85 25.67
C ALA A 172 -25.76 47.99 25.25
N LEU A 173 -26.97 47.64 24.79
CA LEU A 173 -27.99 48.63 24.44
C LEU A 173 -28.45 49.44 25.64
N LYS A 174 -28.67 48.83 26.84
CA LYS A 174 -29.00 49.53 28.07
C LYS A 174 -27.89 50.49 28.50
N LEU A 175 -26.63 50.06 28.46
CA LEU A 175 -25.49 50.93 28.77
C LEU A 175 -25.38 52.12 27.80
N SER A 176 -25.64 51.90 26.50
CA SER A 176 -25.66 52.96 25.48
C SER A 176 -26.79 53.98 25.75
N LEU A 177 -27.97 53.53 26.15
CA LEU A 177 -29.11 54.36 26.45
C LEU A 177 -28.89 55.23 27.75
N ILE A 178 -28.21 54.65 28.73
CA ILE A 178 -27.89 55.40 30.00
C ILE A 178 -26.87 56.51 29.68
N HIS A 179 -25.93 56.26 28.78
CA HIS A 179 -24.91 57.26 28.38
C HIS A 179 -25.48 58.46 27.57
N ILE A 180 -26.63 58.25 26.93
CA ILE A 180 -27.32 59.30 26.14
C ILE A 180 -28.24 60.15 26.99
N SER A 181 -28.60 59.70 28.19
CA SER A 181 -29.56 60.39 29.10
C SER A 181 -28.90 61.20 30.19
N GLU A 182 -27.57 61.33 30.23
CA GLU A 182 -26.89 62.28 31.10
C GLU A 182 -26.67 63.63 30.33
N PRO A 183 -27.19 64.77 30.81
CA PRO A 183 -27.04 66.10 30.22
C PRO A 183 -25.63 66.66 30.42
#